data_4adea1aae4f26bd0024d29cb0b007df4
#
_entry.id   4adea1aae4f26bd0024d29cb0b007df4
#
_cell.length_a   1.000
_cell.length_b   1.000
_cell.length_c   1.000
_cell.angle_alpha   90.00
_cell.angle_beta   90.00
_cell.angle_gamma   90.00
#
_symmetry.space_group_name_H-M   'P 1'
#
loop_
_entity.id
_entity.type
_entity.pdbx_description
1 polymer ?
#
loop_
_entity_poly.entity_id
_entity_poly.type
_entity_poly.pdbx_seq_one_letter_code
_entity_poly.pdbx_strand_id
1 'polypeptide(L)'
;MGNNMFDMIKQASQMKAQVMKIEKELAAMKIEGESSKGEVKITALVNGKLDVIGLSITESEETKKLDIKDLTKLVLGAITKAQSEAKNEAAKIARNLQLG
;
A
#
# COMPACT_ATOMS: atom_id res chain seq x y z
N MET A 1 20.80 -4.04 -40.22
CA MET A 1 19.82 -4.92 -39.54
C MET A 1 20.27 -5.47 -38.20
N GLY A 2 21.57 -5.42 -37.88
CA GLY A 2 22.06 -5.77 -36.54
C GLY A 2 21.61 -4.84 -35.42
N ASN A 3 21.10 -3.66 -35.75
CA ASN A 3 20.73 -2.66 -34.76
C ASN A 3 19.44 -2.98 -34.01
N ASN A 4 18.57 -3.81 -34.59
CA ASN A 4 17.28 -4.12 -33.99
C ASN A 4 17.43 -4.92 -32.69
N MET A 5 18.43 -5.79 -32.60
CA MET A 5 18.65 -6.57 -31.37
C MET A 5 19.17 -5.69 -30.25
N PHE A 6 20.06 -4.75 -30.57
CA PHE A 6 20.56 -3.79 -29.55
C PHE A 6 19.47 -2.88 -29.08
N ASP A 7 18.58 -2.43 -29.96
CA ASP A 7 17.45 -1.58 -29.60
C ASP A 7 16.48 -2.33 -28.70
N MET A 8 16.22 -3.60 -28.97
CA MET A 8 15.35 -4.45 -28.15
C MET A 8 15.94 -4.65 -26.75
N ILE A 9 17.24 -4.90 -26.68
CA ILE A 9 17.94 -5.06 -25.38
C ILE A 9 17.90 -3.75 -24.61
N LYS A 10 18.11 -2.64 -25.27
CA LYS A 10 18.06 -1.31 -24.68
C LYS A 10 16.67 -1.00 -24.12
N GLN A 11 15.62 -1.29 -24.89
CA GLN A 11 14.24 -1.12 -24.46
C GLN A 11 13.92 -2.01 -23.26
N ALA A 12 14.35 -3.27 -23.29
CA ALA A 12 14.14 -4.19 -22.18
C ALA A 12 14.83 -3.70 -20.91
N SER A 13 16.05 -3.18 -21.03
CA SER A 13 16.80 -2.62 -19.90
C SER A 13 16.11 -1.39 -19.33
N GLN A 14 15.58 -0.52 -20.19
CA GLN A 14 14.85 0.68 -19.77
C GLN A 14 13.55 0.31 -19.06
N MET A 15 12.82 -0.67 -19.60
CA MET A 15 11.60 -1.17 -18.97
C MET A 15 11.88 -1.76 -17.59
N LYS A 16 12.96 -2.55 -17.49
CA LYS A 16 13.36 -3.13 -16.21
C LYS A 16 13.71 -2.05 -15.18
N ALA A 17 14.44 -1.03 -15.63
CA ALA A 17 14.79 0.10 -14.77
C ALA A 17 13.54 0.85 -14.28
N GLN A 18 12.55 1.06 -15.15
CA GLN A 18 11.29 1.69 -14.81
C GLN A 18 10.50 0.86 -13.81
N VAL A 19 10.41 -0.45 -14.03
CA VAL A 19 9.73 -1.38 -13.12
C VAL A 19 10.38 -1.34 -11.74
N MET A 20 11.70 -1.37 -11.68
CA MET A 20 12.43 -1.29 -10.41
C MET A 20 12.18 0.02 -9.70
N LYS A 21 12.13 1.12 -10.44
CA LYS A 21 11.83 2.44 -9.87
C LYS A 21 10.42 2.47 -9.29
N ILE A 22 9.44 1.94 -10.02
CA ILE A 22 8.05 1.84 -9.56
C ILE A 22 7.97 1.00 -8.29
N GLU A 23 8.65 -0.14 -8.27
CA GLU A 23 8.66 -1.02 -7.10
C GLU A 23 9.21 -0.32 -5.87
N LYS A 24 10.28 0.47 -6.03
CA LYS A 24 10.85 1.26 -4.94
C LYS A 24 9.88 2.33 -4.46
N GLU A 25 9.23 3.02 -5.38
CA GLU A 25 8.24 4.03 -5.03
C GLU A 25 7.06 3.42 -4.28
N LEU A 26 6.55 2.28 -4.76
CA LEU A 26 5.46 1.58 -4.09
C LEU A 26 5.87 1.09 -2.70
N ALA A 27 7.06 0.54 -2.57
CA ALA A 27 7.57 0.05 -1.29
C ALA A 27 7.78 1.17 -0.27
N ALA A 28 8.09 2.39 -0.75
CA ALA A 28 8.31 3.55 0.10
C ALA A 28 7.03 4.28 0.49
N MET A 29 5.90 3.95 -0.14
CA MET A 29 4.62 4.59 0.18
C MET A 29 4.18 4.21 1.59
N LYS A 30 3.53 5.17 2.25
CA LYS A 30 2.94 4.96 3.57
C LYS A 30 1.50 5.47 3.54
N ILE A 31 0.57 4.54 3.55
CA ILE A 31 -0.84 4.84 3.41
C ILE A 31 -1.58 4.31 4.62
N GLU A 32 -2.35 5.18 5.25
CA GLU A 32 -3.07 4.86 6.47
C GLU A 32 -4.53 4.51 6.17
N GLY A 33 -5.05 3.54 6.91
CA GLY A 33 -6.46 3.24 6.97
C GLY A 33 -6.88 3.19 8.42
N GLU A 34 -8.07 3.66 8.71
CA GLU A 34 -8.54 3.79 10.08
C GLU A 34 -9.90 3.15 10.24
N SER A 35 -10.10 2.48 11.37
CA SER A 35 -11.40 2.03 11.83
C SER A 35 -11.56 2.40 13.30
N SER A 36 -12.80 2.65 13.70
CA SER A 36 -13.07 3.08 15.07
C SER A 36 -14.41 2.54 15.56
N LYS A 37 -14.50 2.40 16.88
CA LYS A 37 -15.73 2.06 17.57
C LYS A 37 -15.72 2.80 18.92
N GLY A 38 -16.58 3.82 19.04
CA GLY A 38 -16.53 4.71 20.21
C GLY A 38 -15.19 5.43 20.28
N GLU A 39 -14.52 5.31 21.41
CA GLU A 39 -13.19 5.92 21.60
C GLU A 39 -12.04 5.04 21.13
N VAL A 40 -12.32 3.81 20.73
CA VAL A 40 -11.30 2.89 20.23
C VAL A 40 -11.01 3.21 18.79
N LYS A 41 -9.75 3.47 18.49
CA LYS A 41 -9.29 3.83 17.15
C LYS A 41 -8.12 2.92 16.76
N ILE A 42 -8.20 2.35 15.58
CA ILE A 42 -7.16 1.49 15.04
C ILE A 42 -6.72 2.06 13.70
N THR A 43 -5.42 2.23 13.54
CA THR A 43 -4.82 2.74 12.32
C THR A 43 -3.87 1.68 11.76
N ALA A 44 -4.09 1.29 10.52
CA ALA A 44 -3.18 0.42 9.79
C ALA A 44 -2.34 1.24 8.83
N LEU A 45 -1.09 0.88 8.67
CA LEU A 45 -0.17 1.50 7.72
C LEU A 45 0.25 0.45 6.71
N VAL A 46 0.04 0.73 5.43
CA VAL A 46 0.43 -0.17 4.33
C VAL A 46 1.28 0.57 3.33
N ASN A 47 2.05 -0.17 2.54
CA ASN A 47 2.77 0.41 1.41
C ASN A 47 1.99 0.19 0.10
N GLY A 48 2.53 0.67 -1.02
CA GLY A 48 1.89 0.53 -2.31
C GLY A 48 1.86 -0.90 -2.85
N LYS A 49 2.63 -1.80 -2.24
CA LYS A 49 2.60 -3.24 -2.55
C LYS A 49 1.56 -3.97 -1.72
N LEU A 50 0.80 -3.27 -0.91
CA LEU A 50 -0.26 -3.80 -0.02
C LEU A 50 0.28 -4.54 1.20
N ASP A 51 1.57 -4.43 1.48
CA ASP A 51 2.14 -5.01 2.71
C ASP A 51 1.72 -4.16 3.91
N VAL A 52 1.31 -4.83 4.98
CA VAL A 52 1.02 -4.16 6.25
C VAL A 52 2.35 -3.89 6.95
N ILE A 53 2.69 -2.61 7.09
CA ILE A 53 3.98 -2.20 7.66
C ILE A 53 3.85 -1.63 9.06
N GLY A 54 2.64 -1.40 9.51
CA GLY A 54 2.39 -0.91 10.87
C GLY A 54 0.95 -1.07 11.27
N LEU A 55 0.73 -1.17 12.57
CA LEU A 55 -0.59 -1.21 13.15
C LEU A 55 -0.55 -0.50 14.49
N SER A 56 -1.46 0.43 14.70
CA SER A 56 -1.55 1.20 15.92
C SER A 56 -2.95 1.04 16.51
N ILE A 57 -3.01 0.70 17.78
CA ILE A 57 -4.25 0.54 18.53
C ILE A 57 -4.24 1.53 19.68
N THR A 58 -5.30 2.31 19.82
CA THR A 58 -5.42 3.25 20.92
C THR A 58 -5.48 2.51 22.25
N GLU A 59 -4.58 2.85 23.17
CA GLU A 59 -4.60 2.30 24.51
C GLU A 59 -5.56 3.10 25.37
N SER A 60 -6.65 2.47 25.81
CA SER A 60 -7.66 3.09 26.68
C SER A 60 -8.40 2.00 27.44
N GLU A 61 -9.13 2.39 28.45
CA GLU A 61 -9.98 1.45 29.18
C GLU A 61 -11.03 0.81 28.29
N GLU A 62 -11.53 1.56 27.31
CA GLU A 62 -12.50 1.04 26.35
C GLU A 62 -11.91 0.00 25.41
N THR A 63 -10.66 0.18 24.99
CA THR A 63 -9.94 -0.80 24.17
C THR A 63 -9.78 -2.11 24.95
N LYS A 64 -9.44 -2.01 26.23
CA LYS A 64 -9.26 -3.18 27.11
C LYS A 64 -10.55 -3.95 27.33
N LYS A 65 -11.69 -3.28 27.25
CA LYS A 65 -13.01 -3.90 27.41
C LYS A 65 -13.55 -4.52 26.13
N LEU A 66 -12.90 -4.25 25.00
CA LEU A 66 -13.33 -4.81 23.71
C LEU A 66 -13.16 -6.32 23.70
N ASP A 67 -14.20 -6.96 23.20
CA ASP A 67 -14.17 -8.37 22.85
C ASP A 67 -13.13 -8.60 21.74
N ILE A 68 -12.42 -9.72 21.80
CA ILE A 68 -11.44 -10.09 20.79
C ILE A 68 -12.07 -10.10 19.39
N LYS A 69 -13.30 -10.58 19.29
CA LYS A 69 -14.03 -10.62 18.02
C LYS A 69 -14.22 -9.21 17.43
N ASP A 70 -14.60 -8.24 18.27
CA ASP A 70 -14.80 -6.86 17.83
C ASP A 70 -13.47 -6.20 17.49
N LEU A 71 -12.45 -6.44 18.28
CA LEU A 71 -11.11 -5.93 18.02
C LEU A 71 -10.59 -6.46 16.68
N THR A 72 -10.77 -7.75 16.41
CA THR A 72 -10.37 -8.38 15.16
C THR A 72 -11.06 -7.71 13.97
N LYS A 73 -12.35 -7.44 14.07
CA LYS A 73 -13.11 -6.76 13.01
C LYS A 73 -12.57 -5.37 12.74
N LEU A 74 -12.24 -4.63 13.79
CA LEU A 74 -11.69 -3.28 13.65
C LEU A 74 -10.32 -3.31 12.98
N VAL A 75 -9.46 -4.25 13.38
CA VAL A 75 -8.13 -4.42 12.77
C VAL A 75 -8.26 -4.73 11.29
N LEU A 76 -9.10 -5.71 10.94
CA LEU A 76 -9.32 -6.07 9.53
C LEU A 76 -9.89 -4.90 8.73
N GLY A 77 -10.81 -4.14 9.33
CA GLY A 77 -11.39 -2.96 8.70
C GLY A 77 -10.35 -1.89 8.38
N ALA A 78 -9.45 -1.62 9.32
CA ALA A 78 -8.38 -0.65 9.14
C ALA A 78 -7.44 -1.09 8.02
N ILE A 79 -7.04 -2.36 8.02
CA ILE A 79 -6.15 -2.92 7.00
C ILE A 79 -6.82 -2.85 5.61
N THR A 80 -8.07 -3.26 5.52
CA THR A 80 -8.82 -3.25 4.25
C THR A 80 -8.93 -1.85 3.68
N LYS A 81 -9.22 -0.86 4.52
CA LYS A 81 -9.29 0.54 4.07
C LYS A 81 -7.95 1.04 3.59
N ALA A 82 -6.88 0.74 4.32
CA ALA A 82 -5.53 1.14 3.93
C ALA A 82 -5.13 0.51 2.60
N GLN A 83 -5.40 -0.77 2.42
CA GLN A 83 -5.08 -1.49 1.19
C GLN A 83 -5.89 -0.97 -0.01
N SER A 84 -7.15 -0.65 0.21
CA SER A 84 -8.01 -0.07 -0.84
C SER A 84 -7.46 1.29 -1.30
N GLU A 85 -7.06 2.13 -0.37
CA GLU A 85 -6.46 3.43 -0.68
C GLU A 85 -5.11 3.24 -1.38
N ALA A 86 -4.32 2.27 -0.94
CA ALA A 86 -3.03 1.96 -1.56
C ALA A 86 -3.21 1.50 -3.01
N LYS A 87 -4.22 0.70 -3.31
CA LYS A 87 -4.53 0.30 -4.68
C LYS A 87 -4.87 1.49 -5.56
N ASN A 88 -5.63 2.44 -5.03
CA ASN A 88 -5.99 3.66 -5.76
C ASN A 88 -4.75 4.50 -6.05
N GLU A 89 -3.87 4.67 -5.09
CA GLU A 89 -2.63 5.42 -5.27
C GLU A 89 -1.68 4.73 -6.26
N ALA A 90 -1.55 3.41 -6.17
CA ALA A 90 -0.74 2.63 -7.11
C ALA A 90 -1.29 2.75 -8.55
N ALA A 91 -2.61 2.75 -8.71
CA ALA A 91 -3.25 2.92 -10.01
C ALA A 91 -2.97 4.30 -10.60
N LYS A 92 -2.92 5.34 -9.77
CA LYS A 92 -2.56 6.70 -10.22
C LYS A 92 -1.12 6.75 -10.71
N ILE A 93 -0.20 6.12 -10.01
CA ILE A 93 1.22 6.05 -10.41
C ILE A 93 1.34 5.34 -11.75
N ALA A 94 0.67 4.20 -11.93
CA ALA A 94 0.68 3.45 -13.18
C ALA A 94 0.14 4.26 -14.35
N ARG A 95 -0.95 5.00 -14.14
CA ARG A 95 -1.54 5.88 -15.17
C ARG A 95 -0.59 7.00 -15.57
N ASN A 96 0.06 7.62 -14.61
CA ASN A 96 1.00 8.72 -14.86
C ASN A 96 2.19 8.23 -15.69
N LEU A 97 2.62 7.00 -15.47
CA LEU A 97 3.73 6.40 -16.23
C LEU A 97 3.35 6.06 -17.65
N GLN A 98 2.11 5.65 -17.90
CA GLN A 98 1.60 5.38 -19.25
C GLN A 98 1.44 6.63 -20.08
N LEU A 99 1.17 7.77 -19.44
CA LEU A 99 0.95 9.05 -20.11
C LEU A 99 2.24 9.83 -20.33
N GLY A 100 3.31 9.47 -19.65
CA GLY A 100 4.63 10.09 -19.80
C GLY A 100 5.52 9.30 -20.79
#